data_b05e91f368789c040b6312ac04495918
#
_entry.id   b05e91f368789c040b6312ac04495918
#
_cell.length_a   1.000
_cell.length_b   1.000
_cell.length_c   1.000
_cell.angle_alpha   90.00
_cell.angle_beta   90.00
_cell.angle_gamma   90.00
#
_symmetry.space_group_name_H-M   'P 1'
#
loop_
_entity.id
_entity.type
_entity.pdbx_description
1 polymer ?
#
loop_
_entity_poly.entity_id
_entity_poly.type
_entity_poly.pdbx_seq_one_letter_code
_entity_poly.pdbx_strand_id
1 'polypeptide(L)'
;LIGLAISKVGKDAEPAVKVLESFNKIIFKFIDFTFYYAPIGLGAYFANLVGTFGAEIAVGYAKTFVIYTLTAIIFYFVIYSLYAFISGGKKGFKLFWKNILPPTLASVSTCSSAASIPVNITSAKNIGVSDDIAETMIPLGTSFHKDGSVIGSVFKIMFLVYLFEMNPSVWTVIG
;
A
#
# COMPACT_ATOMS: atom_id res chain seq x y z
N LEU A 1 0.24 -6.52 -22.59
CA LEU A 1 0.05 -6.60 -24.05
C LEU A 1 -0.35 -5.25 -24.64
N ILE A 2 -1.38 -4.57 -24.12
CA ILE A 2 -1.83 -3.25 -24.64
C ILE A 2 -0.71 -2.21 -24.57
N GLY A 3 0.01 -2.09 -23.46
CA GLY A 3 1.15 -1.16 -23.34
C GLY A 3 2.27 -1.42 -24.34
N LEU A 4 2.57 -2.71 -24.60
CA LEU A 4 3.56 -3.09 -25.63
C LEU A 4 3.08 -2.75 -27.04
N ALA A 5 1.79 -2.90 -27.32
CA ALA A 5 1.22 -2.52 -28.61
C ALA A 5 1.29 -1.00 -28.82
N ILE A 6 0.90 -0.22 -27.81
CA ILE A 6 1.00 1.24 -27.82
C ILE A 6 2.46 1.70 -28.04
N SER A 7 3.41 1.08 -27.33
CA SER A 7 4.82 1.41 -27.48
C SER A 7 5.36 1.11 -28.89
N LYS A 8 4.86 0.05 -29.57
CA LYS A 8 5.27 -0.28 -30.93
C LYS A 8 4.63 0.61 -32.00
N VAL A 9 3.40 1.06 -31.78
CA VAL A 9 2.68 1.99 -32.68
C VAL A 9 3.30 3.40 -32.63
N GLY A 10 3.86 3.78 -31.49
CA GLY A 10 4.54 5.07 -31.33
C GLY A 10 3.61 6.26 -31.35
N LYS A 11 3.94 7.30 -32.11
CA LYS A 11 3.19 8.59 -32.12
C LYS A 11 1.73 8.47 -32.54
N ASP A 12 1.40 7.50 -33.39
CA ASP A 12 0.03 7.31 -33.87
C ASP A 12 -0.90 6.76 -32.75
N ALA A 13 -0.33 6.23 -31.68
CA ALA A 13 -1.09 5.80 -30.51
C ALA A 13 -1.36 6.92 -29.49
N GLU A 14 -0.85 8.14 -29.70
CA GLU A 14 -1.02 9.25 -28.76
C GLU A 14 -2.49 9.58 -28.43
N PRO A 15 -3.45 9.56 -29.37
CA PRO A 15 -4.86 9.74 -29.04
C PRO A 15 -5.38 8.66 -28.08
N ALA A 16 -4.99 7.41 -28.27
CA ALA A 16 -5.40 6.30 -27.41
C ALA A 16 -4.81 6.46 -25.99
N VAL A 17 -3.58 6.90 -25.86
CA VAL A 17 -2.95 7.20 -24.57
C VAL A 17 -3.71 8.31 -23.85
N LYS A 18 -4.07 9.41 -24.53
CA LYS A 18 -4.86 10.51 -23.96
C LYS A 18 -6.23 10.06 -23.46
N VAL A 19 -6.89 9.15 -24.18
CA VAL A 19 -8.16 8.57 -23.76
C VAL A 19 -7.97 7.74 -22.49
N LEU A 20 -6.95 6.89 -22.42
CA LEU A 20 -6.65 6.09 -21.23
C LEU A 20 -6.31 6.96 -20.02
N GLU A 21 -5.54 8.02 -20.20
CA GLU A 21 -5.22 8.98 -19.15
C GLU A 21 -6.47 9.71 -18.65
N SER A 22 -7.34 10.13 -19.54
CA SER A 22 -8.61 10.79 -19.19
C SER A 22 -9.52 9.85 -18.43
N PHE A 23 -9.63 8.60 -18.88
CA PHE A 23 -10.39 7.56 -18.21
C PHE A 23 -9.85 7.26 -16.80
N ASN A 24 -8.53 7.20 -16.66
CA ASN A 24 -7.87 7.03 -15.37
C ASN A 24 -8.21 8.19 -14.41
N LYS A 25 -8.16 9.44 -14.87
CA LYS A 25 -8.55 10.63 -14.08
C LYS A 25 -10.01 10.56 -13.63
N ILE A 26 -10.92 10.11 -14.50
CA ILE A 26 -12.34 9.93 -14.17
C ILE A 26 -12.52 8.86 -13.09
N ILE A 27 -11.82 7.72 -13.20
CA ILE A 27 -11.87 6.65 -12.20
C ILE A 27 -11.37 7.15 -10.86
N PHE A 28 -10.22 7.85 -10.81
CA PHE A 28 -9.73 8.43 -9.57
C PHE A 28 -10.72 9.42 -8.95
N LYS A 29 -11.37 10.24 -9.77
CA LYS A 29 -12.38 11.17 -9.26
C LYS A 29 -13.63 10.46 -8.74
N PHE A 30 -14.04 9.37 -9.35
CA PHE A 30 -15.10 8.52 -8.86
C PHE A 30 -14.75 7.87 -7.50
N ILE A 31 -13.50 7.42 -7.37
CA ILE A 31 -12.98 6.90 -6.08
C ILE A 31 -13.00 7.98 -5.01
N ASP A 32 -12.59 9.22 -5.32
CA ASP A 32 -12.67 10.34 -4.38
C ASP A 32 -14.10 10.55 -3.86
N PHE A 33 -15.11 10.51 -4.74
CA PHE A 33 -16.51 10.60 -4.33
C PHE A 33 -16.92 9.46 -3.41
N THR A 34 -16.46 8.24 -3.69
CA THR A 34 -16.73 7.07 -2.84
C THR A 34 -16.13 7.26 -1.45
N PHE A 35 -14.94 7.84 -1.33
CA PHE A 35 -14.31 8.14 -0.06
C PHE A 35 -15.08 9.16 0.80
N TYR A 36 -15.87 10.04 0.19
CA TYR A 36 -16.75 10.93 0.95
C TYR A 36 -17.82 10.19 1.76
N TYR A 37 -18.31 9.06 1.24
CA TYR A 37 -19.28 8.20 1.92
C TYR A 37 -18.64 7.14 2.82
N ALA A 38 -17.35 6.90 2.65
CA ALA A 38 -16.63 5.86 3.39
C ALA A 38 -16.75 6.00 4.92
N PRO A 39 -16.61 7.19 5.55
CA PRO A 39 -16.77 7.31 7.00
C PRO A 39 -18.15 6.91 7.50
N ILE A 40 -19.20 7.27 6.77
CA ILE A 40 -20.60 6.92 7.11
C ILE A 40 -20.81 5.41 6.94
N GLY A 41 -20.39 4.87 5.80
CA GLY A 41 -20.53 3.44 5.50
C GLY A 41 -19.74 2.56 6.46
N LEU A 42 -18.49 2.93 6.76
CA LEU A 42 -17.66 2.22 7.73
C LEU A 42 -18.20 2.34 9.16
N GLY A 43 -18.70 3.52 9.55
CA GLY A 43 -19.33 3.73 10.85
C GLY A 43 -20.59 2.86 11.02
N ALA A 44 -21.47 2.84 10.03
CA ALA A 44 -22.66 2.01 10.03
C ALA A 44 -22.32 0.49 10.04
N TYR A 45 -21.34 0.10 9.24
CA TYR A 45 -20.85 -1.28 9.23
C TYR A 45 -20.30 -1.69 10.59
N PHE A 46 -19.48 -0.83 11.22
CA PHE A 46 -18.89 -1.12 12.52
C PHE A 46 -19.97 -1.15 13.63
N ALA A 47 -20.96 -0.27 13.58
CA ALA A 47 -22.11 -0.29 14.50
C ALA A 47 -22.92 -1.57 14.37
N ASN A 48 -23.18 -2.04 13.15
CA ASN A 48 -23.85 -3.32 12.90
C ASN A 48 -23.02 -4.49 13.47
N LEU A 49 -21.71 -4.47 13.25
CA LEU A 49 -20.79 -5.50 13.71
C LEU A 49 -20.79 -5.60 15.25
N VAL A 50 -20.73 -4.48 15.95
CA VAL A 50 -20.83 -4.40 17.41
C VAL A 50 -22.23 -4.82 17.89
N GLY A 51 -23.29 -4.43 17.18
CA GLY A 51 -24.67 -4.83 17.49
C GLY A 51 -24.89 -6.33 17.34
N THR A 52 -24.24 -6.97 16.39
CA THR A 52 -24.41 -8.42 16.12
C THR A 52 -23.54 -9.29 17.03
N PHE A 53 -22.30 -8.89 17.27
CA PHE A 53 -21.31 -9.73 17.97
C PHE A 53 -20.97 -9.22 19.39
N GLY A 54 -21.56 -8.10 19.82
CA GLY A 54 -21.30 -7.52 21.13
C GLY A 54 -20.07 -6.59 21.19
N ALA A 55 -19.92 -5.93 22.33
CA ALA A 55 -18.84 -4.94 22.54
C ALA A 55 -17.43 -5.57 22.55
N GLU A 56 -17.33 -6.87 22.82
CA GLU A 56 -16.05 -7.58 22.85
C GLU A 56 -15.33 -7.56 21.50
N ILE A 57 -16.08 -7.53 20.39
CA ILE A 57 -15.50 -7.41 19.06
C ILE A 57 -14.77 -6.07 18.88
N ALA A 58 -15.32 -5.00 19.42
CA ALA A 58 -14.69 -3.67 19.32
C ALA A 58 -13.36 -3.64 20.09
N VAL A 59 -13.32 -4.24 21.27
CA VAL A 59 -12.09 -4.34 22.08
C VAL A 59 -11.06 -5.23 21.39
N GLY A 60 -11.46 -6.38 20.87
CA GLY A 60 -10.60 -7.30 20.10
C GLY A 60 -10.01 -6.62 18.86
N TYR A 61 -10.87 -5.91 18.11
CA TYR A 61 -10.42 -5.16 16.94
C TYR A 61 -9.44 -4.04 17.30
N ALA A 62 -9.71 -3.28 18.36
CA ALA A 62 -8.81 -2.23 18.83
C ALA A 62 -7.44 -2.79 19.26
N LYS A 63 -7.40 -3.89 19.99
CA LYS A 63 -6.15 -4.58 20.33
C LYS A 63 -5.38 -5.01 19.08
N THR A 64 -6.06 -5.66 18.15
CA THR A 64 -5.45 -6.11 16.89
C THR A 64 -4.91 -4.93 16.09
N PHE A 65 -5.65 -3.81 16.02
CA PHE A 65 -5.24 -2.60 15.35
C PHE A 65 -3.97 -1.99 15.97
N VAL A 66 -3.89 -1.92 17.30
CA VAL A 66 -2.69 -1.43 17.99
C VAL A 66 -1.47 -2.30 17.69
N ILE A 67 -1.62 -3.64 17.80
CA ILE A 67 -0.53 -4.57 17.54
C ILE A 67 -0.09 -4.48 16.07
N TYR A 68 -1.05 -4.43 15.13
CA TYR A 68 -0.77 -4.23 13.72
C TYR A 68 0.01 -2.94 13.46
N THR A 69 -0.43 -1.84 14.05
CA THR A 69 0.22 -0.53 13.88
C THR A 69 1.65 -0.54 14.41
N LEU A 70 1.87 -1.11 15.60
CA LEU A 70 3.21 -1.25 16.18
C LEU A 70 4.10 -2.14 15.29
N THR A 71 3.57 -3.26 14.81
CA THR A 71 4.31 -4.16 13.91
C THR A 71 4.66 -3.45 12.60
N ALA A 72 3.74 -2.70 12.01
CA ALA A 72 3.98 -1.92 10.79
C ALA A 72 5.05 -0.83 11.00
N ILE A 73 5.04 -0.15 12.14
CA ILE A 73 6.05 0.86 12.50
C ILE A 73 7.44 0.20 12.65
N ILE A 74 7.52 -0.92 13.39
CA ILE A 74 8.77 -1.65 13.55
C ILE A 74 9.29 -2.14 12.20
N PHE A 75 8.41 -2.73 11.38
CA PHE A 75 8.75 -3.18 10.03
C PHE A 75 9.30 -2.02 9.18
N TYR A 76 8.62 -0.88 9.17
CA TYR A 76 9.02 0.31 8.43
C TYR A 76 10.42 0.79 8.83
N PHE A 77 10.70 0.94 10.12
CA PHE A 77 11.98 1.43 10.57
C PHE A 77 13.10 0.38 10.48
N VAL A 78 12.83 -0.86 10.80
CA VAL A 78 13.86 -1.92 10.86
C VAL A 78 14.14 -2.48 9.47
N ILE A 79 13.10 -2.95 8.77
CA ILE A 79 13.29 -3.68 7.51
C ILE A 79 13.73 -2.75 6.38
N TYR A 80 13.12 -1.57 6.24
CA TYR A 80 13.56 -0.62 5.22
C TYR A 80 14.93 -0.03 5.53
N SER A 81 15.30 0.15 6.80
CA SER A 81 16.67 0.49 7.17
C SER A 81 17.66 -0.58 6.76
N LEU A 82 17.30 -1.85 6.98
CA LEU A 82 18.13 -2.99 6.61
C LEU A 82 18.33 -3.04 5.08
N TYR A 83 17.24 -2.90 4.31
CA TYR A 83 17.32 -2.85 2.85
C TYR A 83 18.19 -1.69 2.35
N ALA A 84 18.00 -0.51 2.90
CA ALA A 84 18.80 0.66 2.53
C ALA A 84 20.27 0.48 2.88
N PHE A 85 20.57 -0.18 4.01
CA PHE A 85 21.94 -0.48 4.42
C PHE A 85 22.59 -1.55 3.55
N ILE A 86 21.88 -2.63 3.22
CA ILE A 86 22.39 -3.70 2.35
C ILE A 86 22.67 -3.17 0.94
N SER A 87 21.78 -2.32 0.40
CA SER A 87 21.89 -1.79 -0.96
C SER A 87 22.99 -0.74 -1.13
N GLY A 88 23.22 0.11 -0.14
CA GLY A 88 24.11 1.25 -0.28
C GLY A 88 25.00 1.56 0.92
N GLY A 89 25.08 0.63 1.88
CA GLY A 89 25.84 0.80 3.12
C GLY A 89 25.38 2.02 3.93
N LYS A 90 26.28 2.60 4.69
CA LYS A 90 25.99 3.79 5.50
C LYS A 90 25.53 4.99 4.70
N LYS A 91 26.02 5.14 3.45
CA LYS A 91 25.63 6.23 2.56
C LYS A 91 24.19 6.03 2.05
N GLY A 92 23.85 4.82 1.61
CA GLY A 92 22.51 4.46 1.17
C GLY A 92 21.48 4.64 2.28
N PHE A 93 21.78 4.17 3.47
CA PHE A 93 20.93 4.38 4.65
C PHE A 93 20.64 5.86 4.91
N LYS A 94 21.67 6.72 4.92
CA LYS A 94 21.50 8.15 5.18
C LYS A 94 20.69 8.85 4.08
N LEU A 95 20.94 8.51 2.81
CA LEU A 95 20.23 9.08 1.67
C LEU A 95 18.76 8.62 1.64
N PHE A 96 18.50 7.36 1.97
CA PHE A 96 17.15 6.83 2.06
C PHE A 96 16.31 7.62 3.07
N TRP A 97 16.77 7.70 4.33
CA TRP A 97 16.04 8.40 5.38
C TRP A 97 15.88 9.90 5.14
N LYS A 98 16.81 10.52 4.39
CA LYS A 98 16.69 11.92 3.99
C LYS A 98 15.58 12.15 2.96
N ASN A 99 15.29 11.15 2.11
CA ASN A 99 14.39 11.30 0.95
C ASN A 99 13.08 10.52 1.08
N ILE A 100 12.89 9.71 2.13
CA ILE A 100 11.70 8.86 2.27
C ILE A 100 10.45 9.61 2.78
N LEU A 101 10.61 10.77 3.41
CA LEU A 101 9.50 11.48 4.02
C LEU A 101 8.41 11.90 3.01
N PRO A 102 8.73 12.51 1.83
CA PRO A 102 7.71 12.86 0.86
C PRO A 102 6.90 11.66 0.34
N PRO A 103 7.51 10.52 -0.05
CA PRO A 103 6.76 9.32 -0.40
C PRO A 103 5.88 8.78 0.73
N THR A 104 6.39 8.79 1.96
CA THR A 104 5.63 8.34 3.13
C THR A 104 4.38 9.18 3.34
N LEU A 105 4.52 10.51 3.32
CA LEU A 105 3.40 11.43 3.45
C LEU A 105 2.40 11.27 2.30
N ALA A 106 2.88 11.15 1.05
CA ALA A 106 2.02 10.91 -0.10
C ALA A 106 1.23 9.59 0.03
N SER A 107 1.88 8.52 0.46
CA SER A 107 1.24 7.21 0.62
C SER A 107 0.22 7.20 1.77
N VAL A 108 0.55 7.82 2.90
CA VAL A 108 -0.36 7.89 4.06
C VAL A 108 -1.56 8.78 3.77
N SER A 109 -1.35 9.94 3.13
CA SER A 109 -2.44 10.88 2.85
C SER A 109 -3.41 10.38 1.79
N THR A 110 -2.91 9.67 0.77
CA THR A 110 -3.73 9.16 -0.33
C THR A 110 -4.27 7.75 -0.09
N CYS A 111 -3.70 7.01 0.87
CA CYS A 111 -3.94 5.58 1.06
C CYS A 111 -3.82 4.77 -0.25
N SER A 112 -3.06 5.29 -1.22
CA SER A 112 -2.92 4.73 -2.55
C SER A 112 -1.46 4.62 -2.96
N SER A 113 -0.98 3.40 -3.09
CA SER A 113 0.38 3.14 -3.59
C SER A 113 0.55 3.64 -5.02
N ALA A 114 -0.49 3.58 -5.85
CA ALA A 114 -0.44 4.06 -7.23
C ALA A 114 -0.31 5.58 -7.29
N ALA A 115 -1.03 6.32 -6.44
CA ALA A 115 -0.93 7.78 -6.37
C ALA A 115 0.44 8.26 -5.89
N SER A 116 1.17 7.46 -5.13
CA SER A 116 2.50 7.80 -4.63
C SER A 116 3.64 7.49 -5.62
N ILE A 117 3.38 6.80 -6.75
CA ILE A 117 4.40 6.44 -7.74
C ILE A 117 5.27 7.63 -8.19
N PRO A 118 4.72 8.79 -8.62
CA PRO A 118 5.55 9.90 -9.09
C PRO A 118 6.49 10.43 -8.02
N VAL A 119 6.02 10.52 -6.78
CA VAL A 119 6.82 10.99 -5.64
C VAL A 119 7.91 9.97 -5.29
N ASN A 120 7.59 8.68 -5.35
CA ASN A 120 8.57 7.60 -5.16
C ASN A 120 9.67 7.62 -6.22
N ILE A 121 9.32 7.82 -7.50
CA ILE A 121 10.29 7.95 -8.59
C ILE A 121 11.23 9.13 -8.33
N THR A 122 10.68 10.29 -8.00
CA THR A 122 11.49 11.49 -7.69
C THR A 122 12.43 11.23 -6.51
N SER A 123 11.94 10.59 -5.46
CA SER A 123 12.76 10.25 -4.28
C SER A 123 13.84 9.23 -4.60
N ALA A 124 13.55 8.24 -5.43
CA ALA A 124 14.54 7.25 -5.89
C ALA A 124 15.67 7.91 -6.70
N LYS A 125 15.34 8.83 -7.61
CA LYS A 125 16.32 9.61 -8.35
C LYS A 125 17.20 10.45 -7.43
N ASN A 126 16.62 11.08 -6.41
CA ASN A 126 17.37 11.87 -5.41
C ASN A 126 18.32 11.03 -4.54
N ILE A 127 18.06 9.72 -4.42
CA ILE A 127 18.96 8.79 -3.72
C ILE A 127 20.11 8.35 -4.63
N GLY A 128 20.00 8.54 -5.95
CA GLY A 128 21.01 8.21 -6.95
C GLY A 128 20.66 6.99 -7.82
N VAL A 129 19.41 6.57 -7.84
CA VAL A 129 18.92 5.56 -8.78
C VAL A 129 18.81 6.21 -10.17
N SER A 130 19.28 5.52 -11.21
CA SER A 130 19.17 6.01 -12.59
C SER A 130 17.70 6.13 -13.02
N ASP A 131 17.44 7.07 -13.93
CA ASP A 131 16.09 7.40 -14.39
C ASP A 131 15.36 6.17 -14.93
N ASP A 132 16.00 5.41 -15.82
CA ASP A 132 15.42 4.20 -16.43
C ASP A 132 15.02 3.15 -15.39
N ILE A 133 15.87 2.95 -14.37
CA ILE A 133 15.60 2.00 -13.29
C ILE A 133 14.45 2.51 -12.40
N ALA A 134 14.48 3.78 -12.00
CA ALA A 134 13.45 4.35 -11.15
C ALA A 134 12.07 4.31 -11.81
N GLU A 135 11.98 4.72 -13.09
CA GLU A 135 10.72 4.76 -13.84
C GLU A 135 10.16 3.36 -14.16
N THR A 136 11.00 2.35 -14.24
CA THR A 136 10.58 0.97 -14.48
C THR A 136 10.27 0.24 -13.17
N MET A 137 11.18 0.30 -12.20
CA MET A 137 11.11 -0.54 -11.00
C MET A 137 10.10 -0.03 -9.97
N ILE A 138 9.87 1.29 -9.88
CA ILE A 138 8.91 1.82 -8.90
C ILE A 138 7.48 1.40 -9.24
N PRO A 139 6.95 1.56 -10.47
CA PRO A 139 5.62 1.07 -10.82
C PRO A 139 5.48 -0.45 -10.69
N LEU A 140 6.50 -1.22 -11.10
CA LEU A 140 6.50 -2.67 -10.93
C LEU A 140 6.49 -3.05 -9.44
N GLY A 141 7.39 -2.47 -8.66
CA GLY A 141 7.46 -2.70 -7.21
C GLY A 141 6.15 -2.37 -6.51
N THR A 142 5.49 -1.29 -6.88
CA THR A 142 4.18 -0.91 -6.34
C THR A 142 3.11 -1.99 -6.56
N SER A 143 3.23 -2.77 -7.64
CA SER A 143 2.29 -3.85 -7.95
C SER A 143 2.61 -5.15 -7.22
N PHE A 144 3.89 -5.49 -7.06
CA PHE A 144 4.33 -6.78 -6.52
C PHE A 144 4.68 -6.73 -5.03
N HIS A 145 5.24 -5.63 -4.56
CA HIS A 145 5.73 -5.48 -3.19
C HIS A 145 4.65 -4.85 -2.31
N LYS A 146 3.91 -5.70 -1.60
CA LYS A 146 2.73 -5.31 -0.80
C LYS A 146 2.84 -5.77 0.66
N ASP A 147 3.97 -5.52 1.29
CA ASP A 147 4.28 -5.95 2.66
C ASP A 147 3.21 -5.56 3.67
N GLY A 148 2.76 -4.30 3.64
CA GLY A 148 1.73 -3.81 4.53
C GLY A 148 0.40 -4.53 4.37
N SER A 149 0.03 -4.89 3.12
CA SER A 149 -1.19 -5.66 2.85
C SER A 149 -1.08 -7.09 3.36
N VAL A 150 0.09 -7.71 3.22
CA VAL A 150 0.35 -9.07 3.71
C VAL A 150 0.26 -9.10 5.23
N ILE A 151 0.99 -8.20 5.91
CA ILE A 151 0.93 -8.07 7.37
C ILE A 151 -0.52 -7.84 7.82
N GLY A 152 -1.24 -6.89 7.19
CA GLY A 152 -2.63 -6.61 7.51
C GLY A 152 -3.57 -7.80 7.29
N SER A 153 -3.32 -8.62 6.28
CA SER A 153 -4.10 -9.83 6.02
C SER A 153 -3.91 -10.89 7.11
N VAL A 154 -2.67 -11.11 7.54
CA VAL A 154 -2.36 -12.03 8.65
C VAL A 154 -3.10 -11.59 9.92
N PHE A 155 -3.04 -10.32 10.28
CA PHE A 155 -3.76 -9.82 11.47
C PHE A 155 -5.27 -9.95 11.36
N LYS A 156 -5.86 -9.73 10.18
CA LYS A 156 -7.30 -9.92 9.94
C LYS A 156 -7.71 -11.40 10.10
N ILE A 157 -6.93 -12.30 9.53
CA ILE A 157 -7.18 -13.75 9.66
C ILE A 157 -7.08 -14.17 11.12
N MET A 158 -6.03 -13.77 11.82
CA MET A 158 -5.85 -14.11 13.25
C MET A 158 -6.96 -13.53 14.11
N PHE A 159 -7.45 -12.33 13.80
CA PHE A 159 -8.59 -11.75 14.48
C PHE A 159 -9.88 -12.57 14.28
N LEU A 160 -10.15 -13.04 13.05
CA LEU A 160 -11.31 -13.90 12.76
C LEU A 160 -11.19 -15.26 13.44
N VAL A 161 -10.00 -15.86 13.42
CA VAL A 161 -9.70 -17.10 14.13
C VAL A 161 -10.01 -16.97 15.63
N TYR A 162 -9.59 -15.87 16.24
CA TYR A 162 -9.89 -15.57 17.64
C TYR A 162 -11.38 -15.33 17.89
N LEU A 163 -12.03 -14.56 17.03
CA LEU A 163 -13.44 -14.20 17.16
C LEU A 163 -14.38 -15.40 17.09
N PHE A 164 -14.07 -16.35 16.21
CA PHE A 164 -14.87 -17.56 16.01
C PHE A 164 -14.39 -18.77 16.83
N GLU A 165 -13.48 -18.53 17.80
CA GLU A 165 -12.88 -19.57 18.64
C GLU A 165 -12.33 -20.77 17.84
N MET A 166 -11.87 -20.49 16.62
CA MET A 166 -11.30 -21.52 15.75
C MET A 166 -9.90 -21.89 16.26
N ASN A 167 -9.61 -23.19 16.29
CA ASN A 167 -8.28 -23.73 16.61
C ASN A 167 -7.64 -24.34 15.36
N PRO A 168 -7.27 -23.53 14.34
CA PRO A 168 -6.62 -24.06 13.15
C PRO A 168 -5.23 -24.57 13.52
N SER A 169 -4.83 -25.69 12.90
CA SER A 169 -3.44 -26.12 12.99
C SER A 169 -2.53 -25.08 12.29
N VAL A 170 -1.27 -25.02 12.71
CA VAL A 170 -0.28 -24.13 12.05
C VAL A 170 -0.22 -24.36 10.54
N TRP A 171 -0.38 -25.61 10.11
CA TRP A 171 -0.43 -26.00 8.69
C TRP A 171 -1.66 -25.46 7.95
N THR A 172 -2.80 -25.35 8.63
CA THR A 172 -4.02 -24.78 8.04
C THR A 172 -3.92 -23.26 7.87
N VAL A 173 -3.09 -22.60 8.67
CA VAL A 173 -2.88 -21.14 8.60
C VAL A 173 -1.82 -20.78 7.54
N ILE A 174 -0.87 -21.64 7.31
CA ILE A 174 0.23 -21.40 6.35
C ILE A 174 -0.19 -21.77 4.91
N GLY A 175 -1.23 -22.58 4.73
CA GLY A 175 -1.74 -23.03 3.44
C GLY A 175 -1.25 -24.40 3.08
#